data_a3daf999b557e29b0f94df0fe600a432
#
_entry.id   a3daf999b557e29b0f94df0fe600a432
#
_cell.length_a   1.000
_cell.length_b   1.000
_cell.length_c   1.000
_cell.angle_alpha   90.00
_cell.angle_beta   90.00
_cell.angle_gamma   90.00
#
_symmetry.space_group_name_H-M   'P 1'
#
loop_
_entity.id
_entity.type
_entity.pdbx_description
1 polymer ?
#
loop_
_entity_poly.entity_id
_entity_poly.type
_entity_poly.pdbx_seq_one_letter_code
_entity_poly.pdbx_strand_id
1 'polypeptide(L)'
;MSQFAMQFNRRARESIRVCVGRQEPTTMPAYLAKIHTAVARGLTTSLVVLGAIAALEACTSMPSADERAMAVTYQQAIASPIRTDQDRRTDAARHPAEFLPFTQVRSGMQVLDVSAGGGYTSQLLALAVGPTGVVYAQTQQPGPGLAKRLADHPQANLIPVERPFEDPVPAQAPKLDLVTLVLNYHDISYLPVDRARMNQRLFSALKPGGHYVIIDHSGRSGTGISEGRSLHRIDEAVVLAEVRQAGFVLEAEGNFLRNPADPRDQTSTGSPIPTDKFALRFVKPR
;
A
#
# COMPACT_ATOMS: atom_id res chain seq x y z
N MET A 1 -9.61 -52.50 26.37
CA MET A 1 -9.23 -53.71 25.65
C MET A 1 -8.83 -53.24 24.25
N SER A 2 -7.65 -53.29 23.77
CA SER A 2 -6.38 -53.94 23.80
C SER A 2 -5.48 -53.05 22.93
N GLN A 3 -4.43 -52.39 23.39
CA GLN A 3 -3.02 -52.76 23.37
C GLN A 3 -2.50 -53.38 22.06
N PHE A 4 -1.60 -52.62 21.41
CA PHE A 4 -0.38 -53.07 20.72
C PHE A 4 0.47 -51.77 20.52
N ALA A 5 1.41 -51.43 21.24
CA ALA A 5 2.74 -51.87 21.65
C ALA A 5 3.74 -51.97 20.49
N MET A 6 4.68 -51.01 20.52
CA MET A 6 6.11 -51.04 20.25
C MET A 6 6.65 -51.99 19.15
N GLN A 7 7.39 -51.37 18.22
CA GLN A 7 8.72 -51.93 17.87
C GLN A 7 9.75 -50.84 17.52
N PHE A 8 10.81 -50.86 18.30
CA PHE A 8 12.10 -50.22 18.14
C PHE A 8 12.83 -50.76 16.91
N ASN A 9 13.54 -49.95 16.17
CA ASN A 9 14.77 -50.41 15.58
C ASN A 9 15.84 -49.30 15.54
N ARG A 10 16.93 -49.53 16.24
CA ARG A 10 18.25 -48.86 16.23
C ARG A 10 19.05 -49.35 15.04
N ARG A 11 19.80 -48.45 14.43
CA ARG A 11 21.12 -48.49 13.73
C ARG A 11 21.06 -47.44 12.62
N ALA A 12 22.02 -46.56 12.38
CA ALA A 12 23.45 -46.67 12.61
C ALA A 12 24.07 -45.26 12.78
N ARG A 13 24.99 -45.13 13.68
CA ARG A 13 26.02 -44.08 13.74
C ARG A 13 27.13 -44.50 12.78
N GLU A 14 27.69 -43.52 12.07
CA GLU A 14 29.01 -43.48 11.41
C GLU A 14 28.89 -42.44 10.29
N SER A 15 29.74 -41.47 10.01
CA SER A 15 31.07 -41.11 10.49
C SER A 15 31.28 -39.64 10.07
N ILE A 16 31.72 -38.85 11.01
CA ILE A 16 32.22 -37.50 10.75
C ILE A 16 33.67 -37.67 10.32
N ARG A 17 33.99 -37.24 9.07
CA ARG A 17 35.39 -36.96 8.68
C ARG A 17 35.56 -35.47 8.51
N VAL A 18 36.26 -34.89 9.48
CA VAL A 18 36.83 -33.55 9.45
C VAL A 18 38.05 -33.60 8.55
N CYS A 19 38.05 -32.86 7.46
CA CYS A 19 39.27 -32.55 6.71
C CYS A 19 39.79 -31.22 7.19
N VAL A 20 40.83 -31.29 8.05
CA VAL A 20 41.68 -30.15 8.39
C VAL A 20 42.70 -30.00 7.28
N GLY A 21 42.55 -29.00 6.44
CA GLY A 21 43.56 -28.59 5.47
C GLY A 21 44.54 -27.61 6.13
N ARG A 22 45.80 -28.05 6.22
CA ARG A 22 46.96 -27.24 6.64
C ARG A 22 47.21 -26.10 5.66
N GLN A 23 47.29 -24.88 6.16
CA GLN A 23 47.92 -23.75 5.48
C GLN A 23 49.44 -23.80 5.65
N GLU A 24 50.15 -23.85 4.57
CA GLU A 24 51.59 -23.55 4.55
C GLU A 24 51.83 -22.09 4.16
N PRO A 25 52.87 -21.45 4.73
CA PRO A 25 53.15 -20.04 4.49
C PRO A 25 54.01 -19.88 3.23
N THR A 26 53.50 -19.17 2.24
CA THR A 26 54.30 -18.76 1.08
C THR A 26 55.00 -17.43 1.39
N THR A 27 56.31 -17.49 1.35
CA THR A 27 57.31 -16.44 1.53
C THR A 27 57.23 -15.39 0.42
N MET A 28 57.31 -14.11 0.84
CA MET A 28 57.59 -12.96 -0.03
C MET A 28 59.03 -12.98 -0.53
N PRO A 29 59.29 -12.57 -1.78
CA PRO A 29 60.61 -12.10 -2.17
C PRO A 29 60.73 -10.60 -2.03
N ALA A 30 61.69 -10.20 -1.25
CA ALA A 30 62.19 -8.85 -1.08
C ALA A 30 62.86 -8.38 -2.40
N TYR A 31 62.53 -7.18 -2.87
CA TYR A 31 63.35 -6.41 -3.79
C TYR A 31 63.75 -5.09 -3.09
N LEU A 32 65.02 -5.10 -2.68
CA LEU A 32 65.67 -3.94 -2.08
C LEU A 32 66.35 -3.11 -3.17
N ALA A 33 66.13 -1.81 -3.04
CA ALA A 33 67.03 -0.68 -3.22
C ALA A 33 67.63 -0.33 -4.58
N LYS A 34 67.41 0.89 -4.99
CA LYS A 34 68.55 1.82 -5.18
C LYS A 34 68.08 3.28 -5.08
N ILE A 35 68.60 3.94 -4.10
CA ILE A 35 68.58 5.36 -3.88
C ILE A 35 69.54 6.02 -4.89
N HIS A 36 69.07 7.02 -5.61
CA HIS A 36 69.99 8.03 -6.16
C HIS A 36 69.40 9.42 -5.90
N THR A 37 70.10 10.11 -5.04
CA THR A 37 70.00 11.56 -4.75
C THR A 37 70.31 12.39 -5.99
N ALA A 38 69.39 13.29 -6.34
CA ALA A 38 69.75 14.47 -7.13
C ALA A 38 69.07 15.68 -6.52
N VAL A 39 69.88 16.55 -5.93
CA VAL A 39 69.52 17.88 -5.48
C VAL A 39 69.54 18.80 -6.68
N ALA A 40 68.43 19.46 -6.98
CA ALA A 40 68.44 20.66 -7.80
C ALA A 40 67.39 21.66 -7.25
N ARG A 41 67.87 22.81 -6.98
CA ARG A 41 67.13 24.00 -6.47
C ARG A 41 66.13 24.49 -7.48
N GLY A 42 65.01 25.02 -6.98
CA GLY A 42 64.41 26.17 -7.60
C GLY A 42 62.91 26.14 -7.78
N LEU A 43 62.34 27.14 -7.20
CA LEU A 43 61.01 27.78 -7.45
C LEU A 43 59.78 27.20 -6.76
N THR A 44 59.45 27.91 -5.74
CA THR A 44 58.14 28.03 -5.09
C THR A 44 57.08 28.41 -6.12
N THR A 45 56.14 27.48 -6.34
CA THR A 45 54.80 27.86 -6.82
C THR A 45 53.80 27.10 -5.94
N SER A 46 53.18 27.86 -5.04
CA SER A 46 52.06 27.44 -4.22
C SER A 46 50.88 27.14 -5.13
N LEU A 47 50.65 25.87 -5.42
CA LEU A 47 49.40 25.42 -6.02
C LEU A 47 48.41 25.22 -4.87
N VAL A 48 47.58 26.24 -4.65
CA VAL A 48 46.37 26.11 -3.83
C VAL A 48 45.44 25.21 -4.60
N VAL A 49 45.43 23.91 -4.24
CA VAL A 49 44.38 22.98 -4.67
C VAL A 49 43.12 23.35 -3.86
N LEU A 50 42.31 24.26 -4.41
CA LEU A 50 40.95 24.46 -3.94
C LEU A 50 40.20 23.15 -4.25
N GLY A 51 40.07 22.28 -3.24
CA GLY A 51 39.15 21.16 -3.26
C GLY A 51 37.72 21.70 -3.32
N ALA A 52 37.15 21.73 -4.53
CA ALA A 52 35.73 21.91 -4.70
C ALA A 52 35.05 20.65 -4.11
N ILE A 53 34.71 20.72 -2.82
CA ILE A 53 33.71 19.84 -2.23
C ILE A 53 32.40 20.27 -2.88
N ALA A 54 31.97 19.60 -3.94
CA ALA A 54 30.63 19.66 -4.43
C ALA A 54 29.74 19.08 -3.31
N ALA A 55 29.25 19.93 -2.44
CA ALA A 55 28.12 19.64 -1.58
C ALA A 55 26.95 19.35 -2.53
N LEU A 56 26.61 18.08 -2.71
CA LEU A 56 25.30 17.67 -3.16
C LEU A 56 24.32 18.14 -2.07
N GLU A 57 23.91 19.40 -2.17
CA GLU A 57 22.70 19.84 -1.50
C GLU A 57 21.56 19.03 -2.14
N ALA A 58 21.14 17.98 -1.45
CA ALA A 58 19.84 17.41 -1.67
C ALA A 58 18.84 18.55 -1.42
N CYS A 59 18.43 19.23 -2.49
CA CYS A 59 17.34 20.18 -2.46
C CYS A 59 16.09 19.41 -2.07
N THR A 60 15.86 19.21 -0.78
CA THR A 60 14.54 18.92 -0.25
C THR A 60 13.73 20.20 -0.46
N SER A 61 13.05 20.25 -1.60
CA SER A 61 12.15 21.37 -1.89
C SER A 61 11.14 21.47 -0.76
N MET A 62 11.06 22.66 -0.15
CA MET A 62 10.04 22.92 0.87
C MET A 62 8.66 22.66 0.27
N PRO A 63 7.75 21.99 1.00
CA PRO A 63 6.39 21.72 0.51
C PRO A 63 5.73 23.04 0.09
N SER A 64 5.02 23.02 -1.03
CA SER A 64 4.23 24.16 -1.51
C SER A 64 3.18 24.59 -0.49
N ALA A 65 2.62 25.80 -0.65
CA ALA A 65 1.52 26.26 0.20
C ALA A 65 0.31 25.29 0.13
N ASP A 66 0.01 24.78 -1.06
CA ASP A 66 -1.10 23.84 -1.27
C ASP A 66 -0.84 22.48 -0.58
N GLU A 67 0.38 21.95 -0.65
CA GLU A 67 0.74 20.70 0.05
C GLU A 67 0.64 20.87 1.57
N ARG A 68 1.07 22.00 2.11
CA ARG A 68 0.91 22.28 3.55
C ARG A 68 -0.56 22.41 3.95
N ALA A 69 -1.39 23.09 3.14
CA ALA A 69 -2.82 23.22 3.40
C ALA A 69 -3.52 21.84 3.37
N MET A 70 -3.16 20.98 2.41
CA MET A 70 -3.67 19.60 2.35
C MET A 70 -3.23 18.79 3.58
N ALA A 71 -1.97 18.88 3.99
CA ALA A 71 -1.48 18.18 5.16
C ALA A 71 -2.25 18.59 6.44
N VAL A 72 -2.56 19.86 6.61
CA VAL A 72 -3.41 20.36 7.72
C VAL A 72 -4.81 19.75 7.64
N THR A 73 -5.43 19.73 6.45
CA THR A 73 -6.74 19.14 6.24
C THR A 73 -6.76 17.65 6.59
N TYR A 74 -5.74 16.90 6.21
CA TYR A 74 -5.65 15.47 6.54
C TYR A 74 -5.50 15.24 8.04
N GLN A 75 -4.66 16.03 8.72
CA GLN A 75 -4.51 15.94 10.17
C GLN A 75 -5.83 16.27 10.88
N GLN A 76 -6.56 17.27 10.43
CA GLN A 76 -7.88 17.62 10.98
C GLN A 76 -8.90 16.50 10.77
N ALA A 77 -8.91 15.86 9.59
CA ALA A 77 -9.77 14.72 9.29
C ALA A 77 -9.48 13.54 10.23
N ILE A 78 -8.19 13.21 10.43
CA ILE A 78 -7.75 12.13 11.30
C ILE A 78 -8.09 12.42 12.77
N ALA A 79 -7.87 13.66 13.23
CA ALA A 79 -8.13 14.07 14.60
C ALA A 79 -9.62 14.39 14.91
N SER A 80 -10.49 14.32 13.92
CA SER A 80 -11.88 14.74 14.04
C SER A 80 -12.61 14.07 15.22
N PRO A 81 -13.32 14.83 16.06
CA PRO A 81 -14.04 14.29 17.21
C PRO A 81 -15.22 13.38 16.86
N ILE A 82 -15.73 13.45 15.62
CA ILE A 82 -16.82 12.55 15.19
C ILE A 82 -16.33 11.14 14.84
N ARG A 83 -15.02 10.93 14.77
CA ARG A 83 -14.45 9.58 14.62
C ARG A 83 -14.50 8.84 15.94
N THR A 84 -14.91 7.59 15.88
CA THR A 84 -15.09 6.75 17.07
C THR A 84 -13.76 6.25 17.63
N ASP A 85 -13.76 5.76 18.88
CA ASP A 85 -12.60 5.08 19.45
C ASP A 85 -12.23 3.81 18.67
N GLN A 86 -13.22 3.15 18.06
CA GLN A 86 -12.96 2.01 17.19
C GLN A 86 -12.21 2.45 15.92
N ASP A 87 -12.55 3.60 15.34
CA ASP A 87 -11.80 4.14 14.20
C ASP A 87 -10.34 4.41 14.57
N ARG A 88 -10.09 5.00 15.74
CA ARG A 88 -8.74 5.28 16.24
C ARG A 88 -7.92 4.01 16.46
N ARG A 89 -8.55 2.93 16.98
CA ARG A 89 -7.90 1.61 17.08
C ARG A 89 -7.59 1.03 15.70
N THR A 90 -8.47 1.25 14.75
CA THR A 90 -8.32 0.79 13.36
C THR A 90 -7.20 1.53 12.61
N ASP A 91 -6.90 2.77 13.00
CA ASP A 91 -5.84 3.59 12.39
C ASP A 91 -4.47 2.90 12.36
N ALA A 92 -4.15 2.12 13.41
CA ALA A 92 -2.90 1.37 13.47
C ALA A 92 -2.73 0.34 12.32
N ALA A 93 -3.84 -0.16 11.78
CA ALA A 93 -3.83 -1.14 10.68
C ALA A 93 -4.14 -0.52 9.31
N ARG A 94 -4.63 0.74 9.28
CA ARG A 94 -5.09 1.43 8.07
C ARG A 94 -4.20 2.60 7.66
N HIS A 95 -3.35 3.09 8.55
CA HIS A 95 -2.38 4.15 8.30
C HIS A 95 -3.00 5.38 7.61
N PRO A 96 -3.99 6.05 8.24
CA PRO A 96 -4.73 7.15 7.58
C PRO A 96 -3.84 8.35 7.24
N ALA A 97 -2.72 8.55 7.95
CA ALA A 97 -1.78 9.63 7.69
C ALA A 97 -1.02 9.46 6.37
N GLU A 98 -0.81 8.22 5.93
CA GLU A 98 -0.21 7.86 4.66
C GLU A 98 -1.28 7.62 3.58
N PHE A 99 -2.44 7.07 3.97
CA PHE A 99 -3.55 6.78 3.07
C PHE A 99 -4.10 8.04 2.39
N LEU A 100 -4.43 9.08 3.17
CA LEU A 100 -5.03 10.31 2.61
C LEU A 100 -4.12 10.99 1.57
N PRO A 101 -2.83 11.26 1.83
CA PRO A 101 -1.92 11.77 0.81
C PRO A 101 -1.81 10.85 -0.40
N PHE A 102 -1.77 9.52 -0.17
CA PHE A 102 -1.70 8.55 -1.25
C PHE A 102 -2.91 8.61 -2.18
N THR A 103 -4.12 8.87 -1.67
CA THR A 103 -5.31 9.04 -2.50
C THR A 103 -5.33 10.34 -3.29
N GLN A 104 -4.53 11.33 -2.89
CA GLN A 104 -4.58 12.70 -3.40
C GLN A 104 -5.96 13.38 -3.25
N VAL A 105 -6.76 12.95 -2.27
CA VAL A 105 -8.06 13.55 -1.98
C VAL A 105 -7.91 15.03 -1.63
N ARG A 106 -8.81 15.88 -2.14
CA ARG A 106 -8.78 17.33 -1.91
C ARG A 106 -10.16 17.85 -1.58
N SER A 107 -10.22 19.02 -0.95
CA SER A 107 -11.46 19.74 -0.70
C SER A 107 -12.28 19.93 -1.99
N GLY A 108 -13.58 19.72 -1.91
CA GLY A 108 -14.53 19.86 -3.02
C GLY A 108 -14.62 18.67 -3.97
N MET A 109 -13.80 17.61 -3.79
CA MET A 109 -13.85 16.44 -4.67
C MET A 109 -15.16 15.64 -4.55
N GLN A 110 -15.52 15.00 -5.68
CA GLN A 110 -16.58 14.01 -5.78
C GLN A 110 -15.93 12.62 -5.70
N VAL A 111 -16.27 11.87 -4.67
CA VAL A 111 -15.59 10.59 -4.34
C VAL A 111 -16.62 9.47 -4.29
N LEU A 112 -16.25 8.30 -4.80
CA LEU A 112 -16.98 7.05 -4.60
C LEU A 112 -16.11 6.09 -3.80
N ASP A 113 -16.58 5.68 -2.63
CA ASP A 113 -15.98 4.61 -1.83
C ASP A 113 -16.77 3.33 -2.06
N VAL A 114 -16.20 2.41 -2.85
CA VAL A 114 -16.83 1.14 -3.21
C VAL A 114 -16.66 0.16 -2.06
N SER A 115 -17.73 -0.54 -1.70
CA SER A 115 -17.75 -1.46 -0.56
C SER A 115 -17.43 -0.78 0.77
N ALA A 116 -18.12 0.29 1.06
CA ALA A 116 -17.88 1.18 2.22
C ALA A 116 -17.97 0.48 3.59
N GLY A 117 -18.65 -0.67 3.68
CA GLY A 117 -18.79 -1.45 4.91
C GLY A 117 -19.37 -0.61 6.06
N GLY A 118 -18.64 -0.51 7.19
CA GLY A 118 -19.01 0.33 8.33
C GLY A 118 -18.69 1.82 8.19
N GLY A 119 -18.17 2.25 7.03
CA GLY A 119 -17.94 3.66 6.71
C GLY A 119 -16.67 4.27 7.27
N TYR A 120 -15.69 3.48 7.72
CA TYR A 120 -14.41 4.02 8.20
C TYR A 120 -13.71 4.87 7.14
N THR A 121 -13.49 4.31 5.95
CA THR A 121 -12.84 5.01 4.83
C THR A 121 -13.71 6.16 4.33
N SER A 122 -15.00 5.90 4.13
CA SER A 122 -15.96 6.91 3.64
C SER A 122 -16.03 8.14 4.53
N GLN A 123 -16.07 7.97 5.87
CA GLN A 123 -16.10 9.09 6.80
C GLN A 123 -14.80 9.89 6.77
N LEU A 124 -13.66 9.21 6.72
CA LEU A 124 -12.36 9.87 6.65
C LEU A 124 -12.23 10.71 5.37
N LEU A 125 -12.68 10.17 4.23
CA LEU A 125 -12.72 10.88 2.96
C LEU A 125 -13.72 12.06 2.99
N ALA A 126 -14.90 11.88 3.61
CA ALA A 126 -15.90 12.96 3.74
C ALA A 126 -15.38 14.15 4.55
N LEU A 127 -14.58 13.86 5.60
CA LEU A 127 -13.89 14.88 6.38
C LEU A 127 -12.82 15.60 5.54
N ALA A 128 -12.07 14.87 4.72
CA ALA A 128 -11.02 15.42 3.88
C ALA A 128 -11.55 16.27 2.70
N VAL A 129 -12.66 15.87 2.07
CA VAL A 129 -13.26 16.67 0.99
C VAL A 129 -14.02 17.88 1.51
N GLY A 130 -14.35 17.92 2.79
CA GLY A 130 -15.04 19.04 3.42
C GLY A 130 -16.46 19.29 2.90
N PRO A 131 -17.10 20.39 3.30
CA PRO A 131 -18.52 20.63 3.05
C PRO A 131 -18.89 20.89 1.57
N THR A 132 -17.91 21.20 0.73
CA THR A 132 -18.13 21.45 -0.70
C THR A 132 -17.91 20.20 -1.57
N GLY A 133 -17.32 19.14 -0.99
CA GLY A 133 -17.16 17.84 -1.64
C GLY A 133 -18.29 16.87 -1.24
N VAL A 134 -18.33 15.71 -1.90
CA VAL A 134 -19.29 14.64 -1.61
C VAL A 134 -18.58 13.29 -1.65
N VAL A 135 -18.95 12.40 -0.73
CA VAL A 135 -18.54 11.00 -0.72
C VAL A 135 -19.77 10.11 -0.84
N TYR A 136 -19.82 9.33 -1.89
CA TYR A 136 -20.82 8.28 -2.09
C TYR A 136 -20.26 6.99 -1.48
N ALA A 137 -20.86 6.53 -0.39
CA ALA A 137 -20.49 5.31 0.31
C ALA A 137 -21.30 4.14 -0.23
N GLN A 138 -20.75 3.41 -1.22
CA GLN A 138 -21.48 2.33 -1.88
C GLN A 138 -21.43 1.03 -1.06
N THR A 139 -22.57 0.37 -0.97
CA THR A 139 -22.73 -0.99 -0.47
C THR A 139 -23.69 -1.77 -1.38
N GLN A 140 -23.55 -3.10 -1.44
CA GLN A 140 -24.54 -3.94 -2.14
C GLN A 140 -25.86 -4.02 -1.37
N GLN A 141 -25.76 -4.05 -0.05
CA GLN A 141 -26.88 -4.08 0.86
C GLN A 141 -26.59 -3.16 2.04
N PRO A 142 -27.58 -2.42 2.55
CA PRO A 142 -27.39 -1.58 3.71
C PRO A 142 -26.95 -2.41 4.93
N GLY A 143 -25.81 -2.04 5.50
CA GLY A 143 -25.32 -2.65 6.72
C GLY A 143 -25.60 -1.75 7.94
N PRO A 144 -25.75 -2.32 9.14
CA PRO A 144 -26.02 -1.55 10.34
C PRO A 144 -24.89 -0.58 10.71
N GLY A 145 -23.65 -0.88 10.31
CA GLY A 145 -22.47 -0.09 10.67
C GLY A 145 -22.49 1.32 10.09
N LEU A 146 -22.69 1.46 8.78
CA LEU A 146 -22.78 2.77 8.11
C LEU A 146 -24.02 3.54 8.56
N ALA A 147 -25.16 2.87 8.66
CA ALA A 147 -26.40 3.49 9.12
C ALA A 147 -26.25 4.06 10.55
N LYS A 148 -25.66 3.25 11.48
CA LYS A 148 -25.39 3.70 12.82
C LYS A 148 -24.41 4.89 12.84
N ARG A 149 -23.34 4.84 12.07
CA ARG A 149 -22.36 5.94 11.96
C ARG A 149 -23.02 7.25 11.58
N LEU A 150 -23.92 7.21 10.58
CA LEU A 150 -24.65 8.40 10.11
C LEU A 150 -25.70 8.89 11.09
N ALA A 151 -26.31 7.98 11.84
CA ALA A 151 -27.26 8.36 12.90
C ALA A 151 -26.54 9.04 14.09
N ASP A 152 -25.40 8.48 14.52
CA ASP A 152 -24.62 9.02 15.64
C ASP A 152 -23.91 10.35 15.27
N HIS A 153 -23.44 10.45 14.04
CA HIS A 153 -22.63 11.58 13.53
C HIS A 153 -23.07 11.96 12.12
N PRO A 154 -24.19 12.68 11.94
CA PRO A 154 -24.68 13.08 10.63
C PRO A 154 -23.66 13.92 9.86
N GLN A 155 -23.39 13.54 8.61
CA GLN A 155 -22.56 14.28 7.68
C GLN A 155 -23.31 14.45 6.37
N ALA A 156 -23.70 15.68 6.03
CA ALA A 156 -24.49 15.96 4.83
C ALA A 156 -23.78 15.61 3.52
N ASN A 157 -22.43 15.55 3.54
CA ASN A 157 -21.58 15.22 2.40
C ASN A 157 -21.17 13.74 2.33
N LEU A 158 -21.69 12.87 3.22
CA LEU A 158 -21.50 11.43 3.19
C LEU A 158 -22.83 10.75 2.86
N ILE A 159 -22.97 10.29 1.63
CA ILE A 159 -24.20 9.77 1.05
C ILE A 159 -24.12 8.25 0.93
N PRO A 160 -24.92 7.48 1.69
CA PRO A 160 -25.01 6.04 1.50
C PRO A 160 -25.67 5.71 0.16
N VAL A 161 -25.13 4.71 -0.54
CA VAL A 161 -25.59 4.31 -1.87
C VAL A 161 -25.71 2.80 -1.94
N GLU A 162 -26.91 2.29 -2.19
CA GLU A 162 -27.15 0.87 -2.42
C GLU A 162 -27.12 0.58 -3.93
N ARG A 163 -26.07 -0.09 -4.40
CA ARG A 163 -25.84 -0.42 -5.81
C ARG A 163 -25.09 -1.75 -5.93
N PRO A 164 -25.33 -2.54 -6.99
CA PRO A 164 -24.53 -3.73 -7.25
C PRO A 164 -23.09 -3.37 -7.63
N PHE A 165 -22.16 -4.30 -7.39
CA PHE A 165 -20.75 -4.05 -7.72
C PHE A 165 -20.49 -3.86 -9.22
N GLU A 166 -21.27 -4.50 -10.10
CA GLU A 166 -21.14 -4.32 -11.55
C GLU A 166 -21.52 -2.91 -12.03
N ASP A 167 -22.27 -2.17 -11.20
CA ASP A 167 -22.68 -0.78 -11.49
C ASP A 167 -22.74 0.04 -10.20
N PRO A 168 -21.58 0.30 -9.54
CA PRO A 168 -21.56 0.90 -8.20
C PRO A 168 -21.80 2.40 -8.19
N VAL A 169 -21.83 3.03 -9.38
CA VAL A 169 -21.91 4.49 -9.52
C VAL A 169 -23.36 4.94 -9.44
N PRO A 170 -23.72 5.89 -8.55
CA PRO A 170 -25.08 6.47 -8.53
C PRO A 170 -25.40 7.14 -9.85
N ALA A 171 -26.63 6.95 -10.36
CA ALA A 171 -27.05 7.50 -11.66
C ALA A 171 -26.97 9.03 -11.71
N GLN A 172 -27.17 9.69 -10.57
CA GLN A 172 -27.16 11.15 -10.43
C GLN A 172 -25.80 11.72 -10.05
N ALA A 173 -24.79 10.87 -9.80
CA ALA A 173 -23.47 11.34 -9.45
C ALA A 173 -22.85 12.12 -10.64
N PRO A 174 -22.25 13.28 -10.37
CA PRO A 174 -21.42 13.96 -11.38
C PRO A 174 -20.20 13.11 -11.68
N LYS A 175 -19.37 13.53 -12.66
CA LYS A 175 -18.09 12.87 -12.88
C LYS A 175 -17.25 12.94 -11.62
N LEU A 176 -16.68 11.77 -11.25
CA LEU A 176 -15.92 11.59 -10.02
C LEU A 176 -14.47 12.05 -10.18
N ASP A 177 -13.89 12.52 -9.11
CA ASP A 177 -12.46 12.85 -9.00
C ASP A 177 -11.65 11.65 -8.49
N LEU A 178 -12.25 10.87 -7.58
CA LEU A 178 -11.61 9.76 -6.92
C LEU A 178 -12.60 8.59 -6.73
N VAL A 179 -12.09 7.38 -6.94
CA VAL A 179 -12.74 6.14 -6.51
C VAL A 179 -11.79 5.42 -5.55
N THR A 180 -12.32 4.88 -4.45
CA THR A 180 -11.58 4.00 -3.54
C THR A 180 -12.25 2.63 -3.44
N LEU A 181 -11.45 1.56 -3.33
CA LEU A 181 -11.90 0.22 -2.99
C LEU A 181 -10.86 -0.37 -2.03
N VAL A 182 -11.22 -0.45 -0.76
CA VAL A 182 -10.26 -0.74 0.33
C VAL A 182 -10.64 -2.02 1.04
N LEU A 183 -9.75 -3.02 0.95
CA LEU A 183 -9.84 -4.34 1.57
C LEU A 183 -11.12 -5.12 1.21
N ASN A 184 -11.50 -5.08 -0.06
CA ASN A 184 -12.69 -5.81 -0.52
C ASN A 184 -12.62 -6.31 -1.96
N TYR A 185 -11.57 -6.02 -2.72
CA TYR A 185 -11.43 -6.55 -4.09
C TYR A 185 -11.32 -8.09 -4.05
N HIS A 186 -10.61 -8.62 -3.05
CA HIS A 186 -10.51 -10.07 -2.82
C HIS A 186 -11.88 -10.71 -2.56
N ASP A 187 -12.77 -10.07 -1.80
CA ASP A 187 -14.12 -10.57 -1.55
C ASP A 187 -14.99 -10.52 -2.82
N ILE A 188 -14.91 -9.43 -3.57
CA ILE A 188 -15.61 -9.31 -4.86
C ILE A 188 -15.12 -10.39 -5.84
N SER A 189 -13.87 -10.84 -5.74
CA SER A 189 -13.26 -11.77 -6.69
C SER A 189 -13.88 -13.17 -6.71
N TYR A 190 -14.48 -13.62 -5.60
CA TYR A 190 -15.16 -14.92 -5.53
C TYR A 190 -16.69 -14.83 -5.56
N LEU A 191 -17.24 -13.64 -5.63
CA LEU A 191 -18.68 -13.42 -5.85
C LEU A 191 -19.02 -13.53 -7.34
N PRO A 192 -20.30 -13.80 -7.68
CA PRO A 192 -20.75 -13.83 -9.07
C PRO A 192 -20.88 -12.40 -9.63
N VAL A 193 -19.77 -11.65 -9.64
CA VAL A 193 -19.66 -10.25 -10.05
C VAL A 193 -18.85 -10.16 -11.33
N ASP A 194 -19.35 -9.47 -12.34
CA ASP A 194 -18.60 -9.08 -13.53
C ASP A 194 -17.65 -7.92 -13.19
N ARG A 195 -16.43 -8.26 -12.73
CA ARG A 195 -15.40 -7.27 -12.36
C ARG A 195 -14.88 -6.45 -13.54
N ALA A 196 -14.91 -7.01 -14.75
CA ALA A 196 -14.56 -6.25 -15.95
C ALA A 196 -15.57 -5.12 -16.18
N ARG A 197 -16.86 -5.42 -16.07
CA ARG A 197 -17.92 -4.42 -16.13
C ARG A 197 -17.81 -3.42 -14.99
N MET A 198 -17.57 -3.85 -13.76
CA MET A 198 -17.34 -2.97 -12.61
C MET A 198 -16.24 -1.94 -12.91
N ASN A 199 -15.06 -2.41 -13.30
CA ASN A 199 -13.92 -1.55 -13.60
C ASN A 199 -14.20 -0.60 -14.77
N GLN A 200 -14.91 -1.05 -15.81
CA GLN A 200 -15.33 -0.21 -16.94
C GLN A 200 -16.32 0.89 -16.50
N ARG A 201 -17.27 0.58 -15.61
CA ARG A 201 -18.21 1.56 -15.06
C ARG A 201 -17.49 2.63 -14.24
N LEU A 202 -16.51 2.21 -13.38
CA LEU A 202 -15.67 3.12 -12.62
C LEU A 202 -14.82 4.00 -13.53
N PHE A 203 -14.18 3.41 -14.55
CA PHE A 203 -13.43 4.17 -15.56
C PHE A 203 -14.29 5.22 -16.24
N SER A 204 -15.50 4.83 -16.65
CA SER A 204 -16.44 5.74 -17.34
C SER A 204 -16.90 6.88 -16.43
N ALA A 205 -17.06 6.63 -15.13
CA ALA A 205 -17.52 7.62 -14.15
C ALA A 205 -16.46 8.66 -13.78
N LEU A 206 -15.19 8.28 -13.81
CA LEU A 206 -14.10 9.19 -13.47
C LEU A 206 -13.88 10.27 -14.53
N LYS A 207 -13.47 11.46 -14.07
CA LYS A 207 -12.94 12.53 -14.92
C LYS A 207 -11.60 12.07 -15.54
N PRO A 208 -11.21 12.57 -16.73
CA PRO A 208 -9.81 12.47 -17.17
C PRO A 208 -8.88 13.05 -16.11
N GLY A 209 -7.82 12.30 -15.74
CA GLY A 209 -6.94 12.63 -14.61
C GLY A 209 -7.49 12.26 -13.23
N GLY A 210 -8.69 11.70 -13.12
CA GLY A 210 -9.24 11.16 -11.87
C GLY A 210 -8.57 9.85 -11.47
N HIS A 211 -8.58 9.56 -10.16
CA HIS A 211 -7.85 8.43 -9.60
C HIS A 211 -8.76 7.27 -9.16
N TYR A 212 -8.25 6.05 -9.31
CA TYR A 212 -8.80 4.86 -8.69
C TYR A 212 -7.76 4.26 -7.77
N VAL A 213 -8.06 4.22 -6.46
CA VAL A 213 -7.17 3.69 -5.42
C VAL A 213 -7.70 2.37 -4.91
N ILE A 214 -6.87 1.34 -4.99
CA ILE A 214 -7.16 0.01 -4.48
C ILE A 214 -6.13 -0.37 -3.43
N ILE A 215 -6.61 -0.78 -2.27
CA ILE A 215 -5.78 -1.37 -1.21
C ILE A 215 -6.37 -2.73 -0.90
N ASP A 216 -5.53 -3.78 -0.88
CA ASP A 216 -6.02 -5.09 -0.49
C ASP A 216 -4.93 -5.98 0.14
N HIS A 217 -5.38 -7.06 0.78
CA HIS A 217 -4.50 -8.06 1.36
C HIS A 217 -3.77 -8.84 0.28
N SER A 218 -2.44 -8.79 0.32
CA SER A 218 -1.60 -9.48 -0.66
C SER A 218 -1.76 -10.99 -0.53
N GLY A 219 -2.15 -11.65 -1.62
CA GLY A 219 -2.02 -13.07 -1.82
C GLY A 219 -0.59 -13.45 -2.24
N ARG A 220 -0.31 -14.74 -2.30
CA ARG A 220 0.94 -15.24 -2.86
C ARG A 220 0.94 -15.08 -4.38
N SER A 221 2.10 -14.75 -4.94
CA SER A 221 2.23 -14.60 -6.38
C SER A 221 1.85 -15.89 -7.12
N GLY A 222 1.07 -15.78 -8.18
CA GLY A 222 0.59 -16.90 -9.00
C GLY A 222 -0.67 -17.59 -8.45
N THR A 223 -1.20 -17.20 -7.29
CA THR A 223 -2.45 -17.79 -6.75
C THR A 223 -3.72 -17.21 -7.38
N GLY A 224 -3.58 -16.10 -8.07
CA GLY A 224 -4.71 -15.45 -8.72
C GLY A 224 -5.80 -15.05 -7.72
N ILE A 225 -7.02 -15.53 -7.92
CA ILE A 225 -8.18 -15.30 -7.04
C ILE A 225 -8.48 -16.49 -6.12
N SER A 226 -7.71 -17.59 -6.20
CA SER A 226 -8.04 -18.85 -5.54
C SER A 226 -8.07 -18.74 -4.00
N GLU A 227 -7.35 -17.80 -3.44
CA GLU A 227 -7.24 -17.55 -2.01
C GLU A 227 -8.26 -16.50 -1.48
N GLY A 228 -9.05 -15.87 -2.37
CA GLY A 228 -10.01 -14.83 -2.00
C GLY A 228 -10.99 -15.30 -0.93
N ARG A 229 -11.65 -16.42 -1.12
CA ARG A 229 -12.65 -16.96 -0.19
C ARG A 229 -12.03 -17.56 1.09
N SER A 230 -10.89 -18.23 0.97
CA SER A 230 -10.31 -19.01 2.07
C SER A 230 -9.40 -18.20 2.97
N LEU A 231 -8.56 -17.33 2.38
CA LEU A 231 -7.57 -16.55 3.10
C LEU A 231 -7.90 -15.05 3.14
N HIS A 232 -8.94 -14.60 2.45
CA HIS A 232 -9.26 -13.18 2.25
C HIS A 232 -8.04 -12.41 1.73
N ARG A 233 -7.44 -12.94 0.63
CA ARG A 233 -6.25 -12.40 -0.03
C ARG A 233 -6.40 -12.51 -1.54
N ILE A 234 -5.74 -11.63 -2.27
CA ILE A 234 -5.73 -11.66 -3.74
C ILE A 234 -4.32 -11.40 -4.25
N ASP A 235 -3.94 -12.09 -5.33
CA ASP A 235 -2.70 -11.81 -6.05
C ASP A 235 -2.78 -10.41 -6.68
N GLU A 236 -1.84 -9.55 -6.30
CA GLU A 236 -1.75 -8.17 -6.79
C GLU A 236 -1.71 -8.09 -8.33
N ALA A 237 -1.09 -9.09 -8.98
CA ALA A 237 -1.00 -9.15 -10.45
C ALA A 237 -2.37 -9.24 -11.12
N VAL A 238 -3.35 -9.90 -10.48
CA VAL A 238 -4.74 -9.95 -11.00
C VAL A 238 -5.37 -8.58 -10.99
N VAL A 239 -5.26 -7.85 -9.88
CA VAL A 239 -5.83 -6.50 -9.76
C VAL A 239 -5.19 -5.56 -10.78
N LEU A 240 -3.86 -5.61 -10.93
CA LEU A 240 -3.14 -4.83 -11.92
C LEU A 240 -3.62 -5.13 -13.35
N ALA A 241 -3.82 -6.39 -13.69
CA ALA A 241 -4.26 -6.80 -15.03
C ALA A 241 -5.70 -6.36 -15.31
N GLU A 242 -6.63 -6.63 -14.39
CA GLU A 242 -8.06 -6.33 -14.58
C GLU A 242 -8.32 -4.81 -14.66
N VAL A 243 -7.64 -4.01 -13.83
CA VAL A 243 -7.82 -2.55 -13.82
C VAL A 243 -7.19 -1.91 -15.05
N ARG A 244 -6.00 -2.38 -15.46
CA ARG A 244 -5.37 -1.93 -16.74
C ARG A 244 -6.23 -2.28 -17.96
N GLN A 245 -6.86 -3.45 -17.96
CA GLN A 245 -7.77 -3.85 -19.04
C GLN A 245 -8.96 -2.91 -19.19
N ALA A 246 -9.42 -2.27 -18.12
CA ALA A 246 -10.46 -1.25 -18.16
C ALA A 246 -9.99 0.11 -18.72
N GLY A 247 -8.69 0.28 -18.99
CA GLY A 247 -8.09 1.49 -19.56
C GLY A 247 -7.34 2.37 -18.57
N PHE A 248 -7.25 1.99 -17.30
CA PHE A 248 -6.48 2.72 -16.31
C PHE A 248 -4.96 2.52 -16.49
N VAL A 249 -4.19 3.52 -16.07
CA VAL A 249 -2.74 3.46 -15.99
C VAL A 249 -2.32 3.48 -14.53
N LEU A 250 -1.44 2.55 -14.12
CA LEU A 250 -0.85 2.58 -12.79
C LEU A 250 0.04 3.82 -12.67
N GLU A 251 -0.23 4.66 -11.69
CA GLU A 251 0.48 5.91 -11.44
C GLU A 251 1.45 5.79 -10.25
N ALA A 252 1.03 5.10 -9.19
CA ALA A 252 1.85 4.93 -7.99
C ALA A 252 1.53 3.64 -7.24
N GLU A 253 2.55 3.13 -6.56
CA GLU A 253 2.45 2.04 -5.58
C GLU A 253 2.85 2.57 -4.20
N GLY A 254 2.04 2.29 -3.17
CA GLY A 254 2.31 2.66 -1.79
C GLY A 254 2.91 1.51 -0.99
N ASN A 255 3.97 1.79 -0.23
CA ASN A 255 4.65 0.79 0.60
C ASN A 255 4.26 0.86 2.08
N PHE A 256 3.41 1.81 2.46
CA PHE A 256 3.06 2.10 3.85
C PHE A 256 2.26 0.99 4.57
N LEU A 257 1.73 0.01 3.82
CA LEU A 257 1.02 -1.17 4.35
C LEU A 257 1.74 -2.49 4.03
N ARG A 258 2.95 -2.44 3.46
CA ARG A 258 3.73 -3.65 3.19
C ARG A 258 4.29 -4.23 4.49
N ASN A 259 4.18 -5.55 4.62
CA ASN A 259 4.79 -6.30 5.71
C ASN A 259 5.51 -7.53 5.16
N PRO A 260 6.82 -7.46 4.92
CA PRO A 260 7.59 -8.60 4.39
C PRO A 260 7.66 -9.80 5.35
N ALA A 261 7.30 -9.61 6.65
CA ALA A 261 7.24 -10.71 7.62
C ALA A 261 5.96 -11.54 7.53
N ASP A 262 4.94 -11.09 6.76
CA ASP A 262 3.71 -11.86 6.53
C ASP A 262 3.96 -12.93 5.45
N PRO A 263 3.88 -14.25 5.77
CA PRO A 263 4.10 -15.32 4.81
C PRO A 263 2.95 -15.47 3.80
N ARG A 264 1.82 -14.77 4.03
CA ARG A 264 0.61 -14.76 3.19
C ARG A 264 -0.08 -16.13 3.05
N ASP A 265 0.17 -17.05 3.97
CA ASP A 265 -0.40 -18.41 4.00
C ASP A 265 -1.50 -18.58 5.04
N GLN A 266 -1.76 -17.55 5.84
CA GLN A 266 -2.82 -17.47 6.83
C GLN A 266 -3.93 -16.54 6.37
N THR A 267 -5.15 -16.77 6.90
CA THR A 267 -6.24 -15.84 6.66
C THR A 267 -5.88 -14.41 7.13
N SER A 268 -6.27 -13.42 6.35
CA SER A 268 -6.08 -12.02 6.74
C SER A 268 -6.95 -11.64 7.94
N THR A 269 -8.07 -12.32 8.15
CA THR A 269 -8.99 -12.10 9.26
C THR A 269 -8.47 -12.79 10.52
N GLY A 270 -8.22 -12.00 11.57
CA GLY A 270 -7.72 -12.52 12.85
C GLY A 270 -6.24 -12.94 12.82
N SER A 271 -5.47 -12.51 11.85
CA SER A 271 -4.03 -12.74 11.80
C SER A 271 -3.35 -12.20 13.07
N PRO A 272 -2.43 -12.96 13.69
CA PRO A 272 -1.70 -12.52 14.87
C PRO A 272 -0.65 -11.44 14.57
N ILE A 273 -0.31 -11.24 13.30
CA ILE A 273 0.61 -10.19 12.83
C ILE A 273 -0.10 -9.30 11.82
N PRO A 274 0.35 -8.06 11.62
CA PRO A 274 -0.15 -7.22 10.54
C PRO A 274 0.02 -7.92 9.19
N THR A 275 -1.06 -8.04 8.44
CA THR A 275 -1.03 -8.64 7.11
C THR A 275 -0.36 -7.72 6.11
N ASP A 276 0.40 -8.30 5.16
CA ASP A 276 0.90 -7.55 4.01
C ASP A 276 -0.25 -7.09 3.12
N LYS A 277 -0.18 -5.83 2.69
CA LYS A 277 -1.17 -5.24 1.79
C LYS A 277 -0.46 -4.44 0.70
N PHE A 278 -0.98 -4.53 -0.50
CA PHE A 278 -0.62 -3.61 -1.56
C PHE A 278 -1.52 -2.38 -1.54
N ALA A 279 -0.99 -1.26 -1.99
CA ALA A 279 -1.73 -0.03 -2.23
C ALA A 279 -1.40 0.46 -3.65
N LEU A 280 -2.39 0.51 -4.52
CA LEU A 280 -2.25 0.86 -5.93
C LEU A 280 -3.09 2.11 -6.22
N ARG A 281 -2.47 3.12 -6.83
CA ARG A 281 -3.17 4.27 -7.37
C ARG A 281 -3.06 4.25 -8.89
N PHE A 282 -4.21 4.17 -9.52
CA PHE A 282 -4.36 4.27 -10.95
C PHE A 282 -4.92 5.63 -11.34
N VAL A 283 -4.61 6.08 -12.54
CA VAL A 283 -5.16 7.30 -13.13
C VAL A 283 -5.92 6.95 -14.41
N LYS A 284 -7.04 7.63 -14.63
CA LYS A 284 -7.68 7.67 -15.94
C LYS A 284 -6.92 8.64 -16.83
N PRO A 285 -6.36 8.19 -17.97
CA PRO A 285 -5.64 9.07 -18.89
C PRO A 285 -6.46 10.29 -19.32
N ARG A 286 -5.77 11.38 -19.64
CA ARG A 286 -6.37 12.62 -20.15
C ARG A 286 -6.72 12.51 -21.63
#